data_9fd3c4b8a771964d24251572e7d1bf81
#
_entry.id   9fd3c4b8a771964d24251572e7d1bf81
#
_cell.length_a   1.000
_cell.length_b   1.000
_cell.length_c   1.000
_cell.angle_alpha   90.00
_cell.angle_beta   90.00
_cell.angle_gamma   90.00
#
_symmetry.space_group_name_H-M   'P 1'
#
loop_
_entity.id
_entity.type
_entity.pdbx_description
1 polymer ?
#
loop_
_entity_poly.entity_id
_entity_poly.type
_entity_poly.pdbx_seq_one_letter_code
_entity_poly.pdbx_strand_id
1 'polypeptide(L)'
;DRSPSRGLGDVYKRQPSTDRVGSNPSGSTVQPVLPLKMQGNIAVIGPLADTRTNMPGTWSVAAILDKSPSLIEGLKEMTAGKATISYAKGSNLTSDAAYEERATLFGRSLHRDARTDAQLLQEALTVAQKADVIVAALGESSEMSGESSSRTSLDIPDVQRTLLKELLKTGKPVVLVLFTGRPLTLEWEQAHVPAILNVWFGGSEAAYAIGDVLFGAINPSGKLTMTFPKNVGQIPLYYAHKNTGRPLHEGKWFEKFRSNYLDVDNEPLYPFGYGLSYTTFNYGDITLDRTSMPMDGSLTAKVILTNTGNRDGAEVVQLYIRDKVAESTRPVKELKGFQKVFLKAGESREITFKITPDLLKYYNYELQYVAEPGAFDLMIGTDSQHVKTATFVLH
;
A
#
# COMPACT_ATOMS: atom_id res chain seq x y z
N ASP A 1 1.43 26.01 8.17
CA ASP A 1 0.87 24.90 8.97
C ASP A 1 0.91 23.63 8.12
N ARG A 2 1.97 22.83 8.34
CA ARG A 2 2.19 21.56 7.65
C ARG A 2 1.30 20.52 8.31
N SER A 3 0.00 20.54 7.99
CA SER A 3 -0.96 19.61 8.57
C SER A 3 -0.63 18.16 8.18
N PRO A 4 -0.42 17.25 9.13
CA PRO A 4 -0.05 15.85 8.87
C PRO A 4 -1.19 14.97 8.34
N SER A 5 -2.35 15.55 8.01
CA SER A 5 -3.57 14.77 7.75
C SER A 5 -3.79 14.33 6.32
N ARG A 6 -2.84 14.56 5.41
CA ARG A 6 -3.01 14.15 4.00
C ARG A 6 -2.24 12.87 3.77
N GLY A 7 -3.00 11.78 3.74
CA GLY A 7 -2.52 10.41 3.60
C GLY A 7 -1.53 10.21 2.47
N LEU A 8 -0.27 10.21 2.83
CA LEU A 8 0.83 9.83 1.96
C LEU A 8 1.40 8.53 2.47
N GLY A 9 1.41 7.60 1.56
CA GLY A 9 2.29 6.47 1.56
C GLY A 9 1.97 5.36 2.55
N ASP A 10 1.64 4.25 1.98
CA ASP A 10 1.70 2.97 2.67
C ASP A 10 3.15 2.47 2.64
N VAL A 11 3.74 2.26 3.80
CA VAL A 11 5.11 1.72 3.91
C VAL A 11 5.04 0.21 3.97
N TYR A 12 5.65 -0.44 3.00
CA TYR A 12 5.84 -1.89 3.00
C TYR A 12 7.22 -2.22 3.57
N LYS A 13 7.25 -2.78 4.76
CA LYS A 13 8.45 -3.39 5.34
C LYS A 13 8.41 -4.89 5.14
N ARG A 14 9.51 -5.46 4.68
CA ARG A 14 9.73 -6.89 4.85
C ARG A 14 9.95 -7.16 6.35
N GLN A 15 8.89 -7.54 7.08
CA GLN A 15 9.09 -8.24 8.34
C GLN A 15 9.48 -9.68 8.02
N PRO A 16 10.47 -10.26 8.71
CA PRO A 16 10.64 -11.71 8.66
C PRO A 16 9.32 -12.31 9.17
N SER A 17 8.59 -13.00 8.31
CA SER A 17 7.42 -13.75 8.75
C SER A 17 7.88 -14.83 9.72
N THR A 18 7.39 -14.79 10.94
CA THR A 18 7.63 -15.84 11.95
C THR A 18 7.00 -17.19 11.55
N ASP A 19 6.29 -17.26 10.42
CA ASP A 19 5.53 -18.43 10.00
C ASP A 19 6.10 -19.18 8.79
N ARG A 20 7.34 -18.92 8.38
CA ARG A 20 8.07 -19.85 7.52
C ARG A 20 9.16 -20.54 8.33
N VAL A 21 8.83 -21.69 8.87
CA VAL A 21 9.79 -22.73 9.28
C VAL A 21 10.54 -23.19 8.03
N GLY A 22 11.62 -22.50 7.75
CA GLY A 22 12.61 -22.80 6.74
C GLY A 22 13.89 -22.13 7.20
N SER A 23 14.73 -22.87 7.91
CA SER A 23 15.99 -22.44 8.50
C SER A 23 16.89 -21.78 7.45
N ASN A 24 17.06 -20.46 7.55
CA ASN A 24 18.23 -19.79 7.00
C ASN A 24 19.35 -19.89 8.05
N PRO A 25 20.52 -20.47 7.72
CA PRO A 25 21.57 -20.76 8.70
C PRO A 25 22.52 -19.58 8.93
N SER A 26 22.02 -18.34 9.00
CA SER A 26 22.83 -17.22 9.49
C SER A 26 21.92 -16.26 10.25
N GLY A 27 22.07 -16.23 11.55
CA GLY A 27 21.36 -15.37 12.50
C GLY A 27 21.75 -13.89 12.40
N SER A 28 21.63 -13.27 11.23
CA SER A 28 21.73 -11.83 11.07
C SER A 28 20.32 -11.21 11.17
N THR A 29 20.04 -10.54 12.26
CA THR A 29 18.91 -9.61 12.39
C THR A 29 19.11 -8.48 11.38
N VAL A 30 18.48 -8.59 10.20
CA VAL A 30 18.51 -7.52 9.21
C VAL A 30 17.80 -6.31 9.82
N GLN A 31 18.55 -5.25 10.11
CA GLN A 31 17.99 -4.02 10.64
C GLN A 31 17.05 -3.39 9.59
N PRO A 32 15.88 -2.88 10.00
CA PRO A 32 14.98 -2.22 9.07
C PRO A 32 15.65 -0.99 8.44
N VAL A 33 15.50 -0.83 7.13
CA VAL A 33 16.10 0.29 6.38
C VAL A 33 15.40 1.62 6.73
N LEU A 34 14.09 1.60 6.92
CA LEU A 34 13.29 2.77 7.30
C LEU A 34 13.02 2.81 8.82
N PRO A 35 12.95 4.01 9.41
CA PRO A 35 13.25 5.32 8.82
C PRO A 35 14.74 5.53 8.59
N LEU A 36 15.06 6.32 7.56
CA LEU A 36 16.43 6.70 7.24
C LEU A 36 16.99 7.67 8.29
N LYS A 37 18.30 7.65 8.46
CA LYS A 37 19.00 8.70 9.20
C LYS A 37 19.24 9.89 8.27
N MET A 38 19.04 11.10 8.77
CA MET A 38 19.29 12.35 8.04
C MET A 38 20.78 12.69 8.14
N GLN A 39 21.63 11.87 7.51
CA GLN A 39 23.10 12.00 7.54
C GLN A 39 23.75 11.30 6.34
N GLY A 40 25.02 11.61 6.06
CA GLY A 40 25.81 10.97 5.01
C GLY A 40 25.35 11.35 3.60
N ASN A 41 25.57 10.48 2.65
CA ASN A 41 25.18 10.66 1.24
C ASN A 41 23.99 9.78 0.87
N ILE A 42 22.89 10.40 0.51
CA ILE A 42 21.66 9.76 0.08
C ILE A 42 21.53 9.93 -1.44
N ALA A 43 21.59 8.84 -2.19
CA ALA A 43 21.38 8.88 -3.63
C ALA A 43 19.89 8.77 -3.94
N VAL A 44 19.33 9.79 -4.59
CA VAL A 44 17.95 9.76 -5.11
C VAL A 44 18.04 9.45 -6.61
N ILE A 45 17.54 8.29 -7.01
CA ILE A 45 17.74 7.76 -8.37
C ILE A 45 16.39 7.36 -8.97
N GLY A 46 16.16 7.77 -10.21
CA GLY A 46 14.95 7.39 -10.94
C GLY A 46 14.39 8.53 -11.79
N PRO A 47 13.62 8.19 -12.85
CA PRO A 47 13.02 9.18 -13.76
C PRO A 47 11.94 10.04 -13.08
N LEU A 48 11.40 9.60 -11.94
CA LEU A 48 10.33 10.30 -11.20
C LEU A 48 10.86 11.13 -10.02
N ALA A 49 12.17 11.15 -9.82
CA ALA A 49 12.79 11.86 -8.70
C ALA A 49 12.82 13.38 -8.89
N ASP A 50 13.06 13.85 -10.11
CA ASP A 50 13.21 15.27 -10.44
C ASP A 50 12.13 15.73 -11.42
N THR A 51 10.87 15.67 -10.96
CA THR A 51 9.73 16.16 -11.73
C THR A 51 8.70 16.81 -10.82
N ARG A 52 8.34 18.06 -11.11
CA ARG A 52 7.29 18.81 -10.42
C ARG A 52 5.91 18.43 -10.96
N THR A 53 5.82 18.20 -12.28
CA THR A 53 4.56 17.99 -12.99
C THR A 53 3.89 16.65 -12.64
N ASN A 54 4.67 15.66 -12.20
CA ASN A 54 4.16 14.35 -11.84
C ASN A 54 3.54 14.29 -10.43
N MET A 55 3.97 15.16 -9.51
CA MET A 55 3.56 15.12 -8.10
C MET A 55 2.06 15.24 -7.86
N PRO A 56 1.33 16.16 -8.54
CA PRO A 56 -0.10 16.32 -8.30
C PRO A 56 -0.99 15.21 -8.87
N GLY A 57 -0.50 14.39 -9.80
CA GLY A 57 -1.30 13.39 -10.50
C GLY A 57 -2.18 13.97 -11.61
N THR A 58 -2.84 13.11 -12.38
CA THR A 58 -3.62 13.48 -13.57
C THR A 58 -4.86 14.33 -13.22
N TRP A 59 -5.57 13.98 -12.16
CA TRP A 59 -6.85 14.60 -11.80
C TRP A 59 -6.72 15.91 -11.00
N SER A 60 -5.61 16.60 -11.16
CA SER A 60 -5.28 17.84 -10.46
C SER A 60 -5.44 19.07 -11.36
N VAL A 61 -6.62 19.29 -11.90
CA VAL A 61 -6.91 20.34 -12.91
C VAL A 61 -6.53 21.75 -12.44
N ALA A 62 -6.70 22.04 -11.15
CA ALA A 62 -6.38 23.33 -10.56
C ALA A 62 -4.98 23.41 -9.92
N ALA A 63 -4.12 22.39 -10.10
CA ALA A 63 -2.79 22.41 -9.53
C ALA A 63 -1.89 23.46 -10.21
N ILE A 64 -1.14 24.17 -9.39
CA ILE A 64 -0.07 25.06 -9.86
C ILE A 64 1.23 24.27 -9.82
N LEU A 65 1.60 23.66 -10.95
CA LEU A 65 2.69 22.69 -11.03
C LEU A 65 4.03 23.25 -10.53
N ASP A 66 4.33 24.51 -10.84
CA ASP A 66 5.57 25.17 -10.41
C ASP A 66 5.71 25.34 -8.89
N LYS A 67 4.59 25.22 -8.15
CA LYS A 67 4.58 25.26 -6.68
C LYS A 67 4.71 23.89 -6.02
N SER A 68 4.74 22.83 -6.81
CA SER A 68 4.94 21.46 -6.30
C SER A 68 6.42 21.11 -6.44
N PRO A 69 7.22 21.12 -5.36
CA PRO A 69 8.64 20.76 -5.48
C PRO A 69 8.78 19.31 -5.94
N SER A 70 9.83 19.01 -6.72
CA SER A 70 10.22 17.64 -7.02
C SER A 70 10.69 16.93 -5.73
N LEU A 71 10.73 15.59 -5.76
CA LEU A 71 11.22 14.83 -4.60
C LEU A 71 12.64 15.28 -4.20
N ILE A 72 13.51 15.52 -5.19
CA ILE A 72 14.89 15.97 -4.94
C ILE A 72 14.92 17.35 -4.29
N GLU A 73 14.12 18.29 -4.78
CA GLU A 73 14.06 19.66 -4.23
C GLU A 73 13.62 19.63 -2.77
N GLY A 74 12.54 18.91 -2.46
CA GLY A 74 12.04 18.76 -1.10
C GLY A 74 13.05 18.08 -0.17
N LEU A 75 13.66 16.97 -0.62
CA LEU A 75 14.67 16.27 0.19
C LEU A 75 15.93 17.13 0.42
N LYS A 76 16.41 17.86 -0.59
CA LYS A 76 17.54 18.79 -0.40
C LYS A 76 17.24 19.88 0.62
N GLU A 77 16.04 20.47 0.57
CA GLU A 77 15.62 21.48 1.54
C GLU A 77 15.56 20.89 2.96
N MET A 78 14.92 19.73 3.13
CA MET A 78 14.73 19.08 4.44
C MET A 78 16.05 18.63 5.07
N THR A 79 17.02 18.23 4.25
CA THR A 79 18.31 17.69 4.72
C THR A 79 19.43 18.72 4.75
N ALA A 80 19.15 19.99 4.44
CA ALA A 80 20.17 21.05 4.38
C ALA A 80 21.04 21.08 5.64
N GLY A 81 22.37 21.03 5.43
CA GLY A 81 23.35 21.01 6.51
C GLY A 81 23.45 19.71 7.31
N LYS A 82 22.70 18.66 6.96
CA LYS A 82 22.68 17.38 7.70
C LYS A 82 23.09 16.18 6.84
N ALA A 83 22.62 16.13 5.58
CA ALA A 83 22.95 15.07 4.64
C ALA A 83 23.16 15.65 3.23
N THR A 84 23.89 14.92 2.40
CA THR A 84 24.08 15.26 0.99
C THR A 84 23.09 14.46 0.15
N ILE A 85 22.32 15.14 -0.69
CA ILE A 85 21.46 14.51 -1.69
C ILE A 85 22.16 14.51 -3.04
N SER A 86 22.54 13.34 -3.52
CA SER A 86 23.04 13.13 -4.88
C SER A 86 21.96 12.58 -5.79
N TYR A 87 22.03 12.84 -7.08
CA TYR A 87 21.00 12.48 -8.04
C TYR A 87 21.57 11.86 -9.31
N ALA A 88 20.83 10.90 -9.86
CA ALA A 88 20.95 10.45 -11.23
C ALA A 88 19.56 10.03 -11.75
N LYS A 89 19.26 10.33 -13.02
CA LYS A 89 17.99 9.90 -13.63
C LYS A 89 17.91 8.39 -13.77
N GLY A 90 18.98 7.72 -14.11
CA GLY A 90 19.14 6.27 -14.15
C GLY A 90 18.44 5.55 -15.29
N SER A 91 17.27 6.02 -15.72
CA SER A 91 16.55 5.53 -16.89
C SER A 91 15.59 6.60 -17.42
N ASN A 92 15.08 6.39 -18.62
CA ASN A 92 13.86 7.05 -19.06
C ASN A 92 12.63 6.40 -18.41
N LEU A 93 11.42 6.90 -18.67
CA LEU A 93 10.20 6.34 -18.10
C LEU A 93 9.95 4.92 -18.61
N THR A 94 10.13 4.70 -19.92
CA THR A 94 10.04 3.40 -20.59
C THR A 94 11.14 3.26 -21.64
N SER A 95 11.40 2.05 -22.15
CA SER A 95 12.29 1.82 -23.29
C SER A 95 11.70 2.34 -24.61
N ASP A 96 10.37 2.26 -24.76
CA ASP A 96 9.64 2.69 -25.95
C ASP A 96 9.32 4.19 -25.92
N ALA A 97 10.00 4.99 -26.76
CA ALA A 97 9.80 6.44 -26.84
C ALA A 97 8.37 6.82 -27.26
N ALA A 98 7.75 6.06 -28.17
CA ALA A 98 6.39 6.34 -28.62
C ALA A 98 5.35 6.03 -27.53
N TYR A 99 5.62 5.02 -26.69
CA TYR A 99 4.80 4.78 -25.50
C TYR A 99 4.98 5.90 -24.47
N GLU A 100 6.23 6.34 -24.23
CA GLU A 100 6.51 7.44 -23.30
C GLU A 100 5.82 8.74 -23.72
N GLU A 101 5.81 9.06 -25.03
CA GLU A 101 5.09 10.21 -25.57
C GLU A 101 3.58 10.12 -25.25
N ARG A 102 2.95 8.97 -25.49
CA ARG A 102 1.54 8.75 -25.15
C ARG A 102 1.28 8.81 -23.64
N ALA A 103 2.24 8.38 -22.84
CA ALA A 103 2.15 8.34 -21.38
C ALA A 103 2.50 9.66 -20.68
N THR A 104 2.73 10.73 -21.43
CA THR A 104 3.10 12.06 -20.93
C THR A 104 2.37 13.20 -21.66
N LEU A 105 1.18 12.92 -22.18
CA LEU A 105 0.33 13.91 -22.86
C LEU A 105 -0.10 15.06 -21.92
N PHE A 106 -0.75 16.06 -22.47
CA PHE A 106 -1.28 17.25 -21.79
C PHE A 106 -0.26 18.12 -21.07
N GLY A 107 0.95 18.22 -21.64
CA GLY A 107 2.00 19.14 -21.16
C GLY A 107 2.71 18.67 -19.87
N ARG A 108 2.47 17.44 -19.44
CA ARG A 108 3.15 16.83 -18.28
C ARG A 108 4.33 15.96 -18.70
N SER A 109 5.07 16.42 -19.70
CA SER A 109 6.27 15.72 -20.20
C SER A 109 7.30 15.53 -19.09
N LEU A 110 7.86 14.33 -19.03
CA LEU A 110 8.98 14.01 -18.15
C LEU A 110 10.34 14.24 -18.84
N HIS A 111 10.35 14.86 -19.99
CA HIS A 111 11.55 15.18 -20.79
C HIS A 111 12.46 13.96 -20.97
N ARG A 112 12.15 13.12 -21.96
CA ARG A 112 12.97 11.98 -22.31
C ARG A 112 14.43 12.41 -22.51
N ASP A 113 15.35 11.73 -21.85
CA ASP A 113 16.79 11.95 -22.03
C ASP A 113 17.24 11.29 -23.35
N ALA A 114 18.05 12.00 -24.11
CA ALA A 114 18.57 11.51 -25.40
C ALA A 114 19.71 10.50 -25.23
N ARG A 115 20.28 10.38 -24.05
CA ARG A 115 21.31 9.37 -23.74
C ARG A 115 20.74 7.97 -23.83
N THR A 116 21.58 7.00 -24.11
CA THR A 116 21.19 5.59 -24.10
C THR A 116 20.86 5.11 -22.69
N ASP A 117 20.03 4.07 -22.59
CA ASP A 117 19.71 3.46 -21.29
C ASP A 117 20.99 2.98 -20.57
N ALA A 118 21.99 2.49 -21.31
CA ALA A 118 23.28 2.10 -20.73
C ALA A 118 24.05 3.27 -20.12
N GLN A 119 24.04 4.45 -20.76
CA GLN A 119 24.69 5.65 -20.23
C GLN A 119 24.00 6.16 -18.97
N LEU A 120 22.66 6.19 -18.97
CA LEU A 120 21.88 6.59 -17.80
C LEU A 120 22.09 5.63 -16.63
N LEU A 121 22.09 4.33 -16.89
CA LEU A 121 22.36 3.30 -15.88
C LEU A 121 23.77 3.43 -15.31
N GLN A 122 24.80 3.63 -16.14
CA GLN A 122 26.18 3.78 -15.69
C GLN A 122 26.36 5.00 -14.78
N GLU A 123 25.74 6.13 -15.12
CA GLU A 123 25.73 7.32 -14.24
C GLU A 123 25.08 6.99 -12.89
N ALA A 124 23.93 6.34 -12.90
CA ALA A 124 23.21 5.96 -11.70
C ALA A 124 24.03 5.04 -10.79
N LEU A 125 24.70 4.04 -11.36
CA LEU A 125 25.57 3.15 -10.60
C LEU A 125 26.79 3.89 -10.02
N THR A 126 27.34 4.86 -10.75
CA THR A 126 28.45 5.71 -10.24
C THR A 126 28.00 6.55 -9.06
N VAL A 127 26.80 7.11 -9.09
CA VAL A 127 26.20 7.86 -7.96
C VAL A 127 25.88 6.91 -6.79
N ALA A 128 25.27 5.76 -7.07
CA ALA A 128 24.88 4.76 -6.09
C ALA A 128 26.06 4.22 -5.28
N GLN A 129 27.21 3.97 -5.93
CA GLN A 129 28.40 3.46 -5.26
C GLN A 129 28.95 4.40 -4.18
N LYS A 130 28.76 5.71 -4.35
CA LYS A 130 29.20 6.75 -3.39
C LYS A 130 28.19 7.01 -2.28
N ALA A 131 27.01 6.40 -2.35
CA ALA A 131 25.94 6.63 -1.41
C ALA A 131 26.02 5.66 -0.21
N ASP A 132 25.43 6.08 0.91
CA ASP A 132 25.19 5.24 2.08
C ASP A 132 23.84 4.53 1.96
N VAL A 133 22.87 5.13 1.28
CA VAL A 133 21.54 4.59 1.01
C VAL A 133 21.00 5.14 -0.32
N ILE A 134 20.20 4.34 -1.00
CA ILE A 134 19.56 4.68 -2.26
C ILE A 134 18.06 4.83 -2.05
N VAL A 135 17.49 5.95 -2.52
CA VAL A 135 16.06 6.19 -2.65
C VAL A 135 15.72 6.10 -4.14
N ALA A 136 15.11 4.99 -4.54
CA ALA A 136 14.75 4.72 -5.94
C ALA A 136 13.34 5.25 -6.21
N ALA A 137 13.20 6.35 -6.95
CA ALA A 137 11.93 7.00 -7.28
C ALA A 137 11.43 6.50 -8.63
N LEU A 138 10.60 5.47 -8.61
CA LEU A 138 10.19 4.68 -9.77
C LEU A 138 8.66 4.50 -9.81
N GLY A 139 8.17 4.01 -10.95
CA GLY A 139 6.77 3.65 -11.15
C GLY A 139 6.15 4.26 -12.39
N GLU A 140 4.91 4.72 -12.27
CA GLU A 140 4.14 5.32 -13.36
C GLU A 140 4.28 6.84 -13.38
N SER A 141 4.20 7.43 -14.57
CA SER A 141 3.87 8.85 -14.69
C SER A 141 2.40 9.07 -14.36
N SER A 142 2.02 10.30 -13.99
CA SER A 142 0.64 10.66 -13.70
C SER A 142 -0.31 10.30 -14.85
N GLU A 143 0.11 10.52 -16.08
CA GLU A 143 -0.70 10.26 -17.28
C GLU A 143 -0.84 8.77 -17.66
N MET A 144 -0.08 7.88 -17.03
CA MET A 144 -0.25 6.42 -17.20
C MET A 144 -1.50 5.88 -16.48
N SER A 145 -2.13 6.66 -15.60
CA SER A 145 -3.27 6.21 -14.78
C SER A 145 -4.48 7.15 -14.82
N GLY A 146 -4.56 8.01 -15.80
CA GLY A 146 -5.69 8.91 -16.01
C GLY A 146 -6.78 8.32 -16.90
N GLU A 147 -7.64 9.20 -17.39
CA GLU A 147 -8.65 8.88 -18.40
C GLU A 147 -8.00 8.34 -19.67
N SER A 148 -8.57 7.31 -20.25
CA SER A 148 -8.04 6.62 -21.45
C SER A 148 -6.65 6.02 -21.30
N SER A 149 -6.19 5.75 -20.08
CA SER A 149 -4.85 5.28 -19.77
C SER A 149 -4.82 3.84 -19.23
N SER A 150 -5.58 2.94 -19.86
CA SER A 150 -5.55 1.51 -19.52
C SER A 150 -4.22 0.86 -19.92
N ARG A 151 -3.74 -0.05 -19.06
CA ARG A 151 -2.51 -0.82 -19.29
C ARG A 151 -2.80 -2.32 -19.27
N THR A 152 -2.13 -3.08 -20.13
CA THR A 152 -2.21 -4.54 -20.16
C THR A 152 -1.18 -5.21 -19.27
N SER A 153 -0.01 -4.57 -19.04
CA SER A 153 0.95 -4.96 -18.02
C SER A 153 0.83 -4.01 -16.83
N LEU A 154 0.82 -4.57 -15.62
CA LEU A 154 0.80 -3.83 -14.37
C LEU A 154 2.16 -3.83 -13.65
N ASP A 155 3.22 -4.20 -14.35
CA ASP A 155 4.58 -4.12 -13.83
C ASP A 155 5.09 -2.67 -13.80
N ILE A 156 6.07 -2.40 -12.95
CA ILE A 156 6.93 -1.21 -13.08
C ILE A 156 7.54 -1.23 -14.50
N PRO A 157 7.57 -0.11 -15.23
CA PRO A 157 8.13 -0.07 -16.57
C PRO A 157 9.51 -0.72 -16.67
N ASP A 158 9.77 -1.42 -17.77
CA ASP A 158 10.87 -2.35 -18.01
C ASP A 158 12.27 -1.81 -17.67
N VAL A 159 12.62 -0.63 -18.20
CA VAL A 159 13.94 0.01 -17.96
C VAL A 159 14.10 0.42 -16.51
N GLN A 160 13.04 0.84 -15.84
CA GLN A 160 13.06 1.19 -14.41
C GLN A 160 13.23 -0.06 -13.55
N ARG A 161 12.60 -1.18 -13.91
CA ARG A 161 12.77 -2.45 -13.22
C ARG A 161 14.19 -3.00 -13.40
N THR A 162 14.79 -2.80 -14.58
CA THR A 162 16.20 -3.10 -14.85
C THR A 162 17.10 -2.24 -13.96
N LEU A 163 16.89 -0.94 -13.91
CA LEU A 163 17.59 -0.02 -13.02
C LEU A 163 17.54 -0.46 -11.58
N LEU A 164 16.35 -0.79 -11.07
CA LEU A 164 16.16 -1.25 -9.69
C LEU A 164 16.96 -2.51 -9.38
N LYS A 165 16.97 -3.49 -10.30
CA LYS A 165 17.77 -4.71 -10.18
C LYS A 165 19.26 -4.43 -10.08
N GLU A 166 19.77 -3.52 -10.90
CA GLU A 166 21.19 -3.15 -10.89
C GLU A 166 21.57 -2.34 -9.63
N LEU A 167 20.67 -1.47 -9.15
CA LEU A 167 20.89 -0.75 -7.88
C LEU A 167 20.98 -1.71 -6.69
N LEU A 168 20.15 -2.75 -6.64
CA LEU A 168 20.22 -3.76 -5.58
C LEU A 168 21.53 -4.55 -5.58
N LYS A 169 22.16 -4.77 -6.76
CA LYS A 169 23.47 -5.44 -6.87
C LYS A 169 24.62 -4.62 -6.28
N THR A 170 24.46 -3.33 -6.07
CA THR A 170 25.47 -2.50 -5.39
C THR A 170 25.71 -2.87 -3.94
N GLY A 171 24.81 -3.66 -3.33
CA GLY A 171 24.84 -4.01 -1.90
C GLY A 171 24.44 -2.88 -0.96
N LYS A 172 24.09 -1.70 -1.50
CA LYS A 172 23.61 -0.58 -0.68
C LYS A 172 22.15 -0.80 -0.28
N PRO A 173 21.70 -0.31 0.89
CA PRO A 173 20.28 -0.31 1.23
C PRO A 173 19.48 0.49 0.20
N VAL A 174 18.37 -0.10 -0.30
CA VAL A 174 17.49 0.53 -1.30
C VAL A 174 16.10 0.70 -0.69
N VAL A 175 15.56 1.91 -0.80
CA VAL A 175 14.14 2.22 -0.53
C VAL A 175 13.48 2.53 -1.86
N LEU A 176 12.47 1.76 -2.25
CA LEU A 176 11.64 2.06 -3.41
C LEU A 176 10.55 3.06 -3.00
N VAL A 177 10.61 4.27 -3.55
CA VAL A 177 9.53 5.25 -3.53
C VAL A 177 8.73 5.06 -4.80
N LEU A 178 7.57 4.42 -4.67
CA LEU A 178 6.74 3.97 -5.80
C LEU A 178 5.64 4.99 -6.11
N PHE A 179 5.75 5.61 -7.28
CA PHE A 179 4.69 6.43 -7.86
C PHE A 179 3.77 5.58 -8.73
N THR A 180 2.48 5.63 -8.49
CA THR A 180 1.48 4.90 -9.28
C THR A 180 0.08 5.44 -9.03
N GLY A 181 -0.82 5.29 -10.00
CA GLY A 181 -2.23 5.60 -9.83
C GLY A 181 -3.12 4.35 -9.77
N ARG A 182 -2.50 3.17 -9.73
CA ARG A 182 -3.19 1.86 -9.70
C ARG A 182 -2.38 0.83 -8.93
N PRO A 183 -2.98 -0.30 -8.51
CA PRO A 183 -2.23 -1.45 -8.02
C PRO A 183 -1.31 -2.01 -9.10
N LEU A 184 -0.02 -2.11 -8.81
CA LEU A 184 0.96 -2.75 -9.67
C LEU A 184 1.24 -4.18 -9.20
N THR A 185 1.77 -5.01 -10.11
CA THR A 185 2.27 -6.35 -9.79
C THR A 185 3.70 -6.24 -9.25
N LEU A 186 3.86 -6.38 -7.95
CA LEU A 186 5.12 -6.10 -7.22
C LEU A 186 5.73 -7.34 -6.56
N GLU A 187 5.40 -8.54 -7.04
CA GLU A 187 5.85 -9.79 -6.38
C GLU A 187 7.37 -9.88 -6.31
N TRP A 188 8.06 -9.53 -7.41
CA TRP A 188 9.52 -9.52 -7.42
C TRP A 188 10.08 -8.41 -6.52
N GLU A 189 9.53 -7.21 -6.57
CA GLU A 189 9.95 -6.07 -5.77
C GLU A 189 9.76 -6.35 -4.28
N GLN A 190 8.62 -6.92 -3.90
CA GLN A 190 8.34 -7.31 -2.51
C GLN A 190 9.32 -8.35 -1.98
N ALA A 191 9.78 -9.26 -2.85
CA ALA A 191 10.74 -10.30 -2.45
C ALA A 191 12.18 -9.79 -2.29
N HIS A 192 12.57 -8.72 -3.02
CA HIS A 192 13.97 -8.31 -3.13
C HIS A 192 14.27 -6.91 -2.56
N VAL A 193 13.29 -6.01 -2.53
CA VAL A 193 13.49 -4.64 -2.04
C VAL A 193 13.21 -4.57 -0.54
N PRO A 194 14.16 -4.10 0.29
CA PRO A 194 14.00 -4.12 1.74
C PRO A 194 12.93 -3.16 2.28
N ALA A 195 12.58 -2.10 1.53
CA ALA A 195 11.52 -1.18 1.90
C ALA A 195 10.85 -0.58 0.65
N ILE A 196 9.51 -0.59 0.64
CA ILE A 196 8.69 0.02 -0.43
C ILE A 196 7.76 1.04 0.23
N LEU A 197 7.81 2.27 -0.26
CA LEU A 197 6.91 3.36 0.11
C LEU A 197 6.05 3.69 -1.10
N ASN A 198 4.79 3.25 -1.09
CA ASN A 198 3.82 3.60 -2.13
C ASN A 198 3.28 5.01 -1.87
N VAL A 199 3.59 5.95 -2.75
CA VAL A 199 3.28 7.37 -2.54
C VAL A 199 2.11 7.87 -3.38
N TRP A 200 1.59 7.05 -4.29
CA TRP A 200 0.58 7.45 -5.26
C TRP A 200 1.03 8.73 -5.99
N PHE A 201 0.13 9.70 -6.14
CA PHE A 201 0.41 11.07 -6.56
C PHE A 201 -0.06 11.99 -5.43
N GLY A 202 0.88 12.47 -4.61
CA GLY A 202 0.58 13.03 -3.30
C GLY A 202 0.22 14.53 -3.30
N GLY A 203 0.19 15.20 -4.45
CA GLY A 203 -0.14 16.63 -4.55
C GLY A 203 1.05 17.57 -4.30
N SER A 204 0.74 18.84 -4.07
CA SER A 204 1.74 19.91 -4.01
C SER A 204 2.77 19.76 -2.89
N GLU A 205 2.40 19.14 -1.76
CA GLU A 205 3.28 18.94 -0.61
C GLU A 205 3.89 17.53 -0.56
N ALA A 206 3.76 16.74 -1.64
CA ALA A 206 4.16 15.35 -1.68
C ALA A 206 5.64 15.14 -1.31
N ALA A 207 6.53 15.97 -1.83
CA ALA A 207 7.97 15.85 -1.59
C ALA A 207 8.33 15.93 -0.10
N TYR A 208 7.72 16.87 0.62
CA TYR A 208 7.92 17.03 2.06
C TYR A 208 7.33 15.89 2.86
N ALA A 209 6.11 15.48 2.52
CA ALA A 209 5.44 14.39 3.20
C ALA A 209 6.15 13.04 2.98
N ILE A 210 6.68 12.79 1.79
CA ILE A 210 7.56 11.62 1.53
C ILE A 210 8.82 11.71 2.40
N GLY A 211 9.45 12.88 2.47
CA GLY A 211 10.62 13.12 3.33
C GLY A 211 10.32 12.89 4.81
N ASP A 212 9.19 13.39 5.32
CA ASP A 212 8.77 13.20 6.71
C ASP A 212 8.63 11.71 7.05
N VAL A 213 8.08 10.92 6.14
CA VAL A 213 8.01 9.46 6.31
C VAL A 213 9.39 8.83 6.17
N LEU A 214 10.16 9.15 5.14
CA LEU A 214 11.50 8.57 4.92
C LEU A 214 12.42 8.77 6.13
N PHE A 215 12.39 9.95 6.74
CA PHE A 215 13.24 10.28 7.89
C PHE A 215 12.58 10.04 9.26
N GLY A 216 11.35 9.55 9.28
CA GLY A 216 10.65 9.16 10.50
C GLY A 216 10.16 10.33 11.37
N ALA A 217 10.06 11.54 10.82
CA ALA A 217 9.36 12.65 11.44
C ALA A 217 7.87 12.33 11.63
N ILE A 218 7.30 11.58 10.68
CA ILE A 218 5.95 11.01 10.75
C ILE A 218 6.05 9.49 10.71
N ASN A 219 5.34 8.82 11.61
CA ASN A 219 5.13 7.39 11.55
C ASN A 219 3.99 7.10 10.54
N PRO A 220 4.24 6.33 9.45
CA PRO A 220 3.22 6.06 8.45
C PRO A 220 2.03 5.31 9.06
N SER A 221 0.83 5.68 8.62
CA SER A 221 -0.44 5.09 9.06
C SER A 221 -1.45 4.97 7.92
N GLY A 222 -1.01 5.19 6.69
CA GLY A 222 -1.84 4.99 5.49
C GLY A 222 -2.15 3.51 5.29
N LYS A 223 -3.33 3.22 4.73
CA LYS A 223 -3.77 1.88 4.36
C LYS A 223 -4.15 1.85 2.89
N LEU A 224 -3.81 0.77 2.20
CA LEU A 224 -4.20 0.57 0.82
C LEU A 224 -5.71 0.57 0.65
N THR A 225 -6.20 1.39 -0.25
CA THR A 225 -7.61 1.48 -0.62
C THR A 225 -7.99 0.57 -1.78
N MET A 226 -7.04 -0.23 -2.25
CA MET A 226 -7.21 -1.23 -3.31
C MET A 226 -6.40 -2.49 -2.99
N THR A 227 -6.86 -3.62 -3.50
CA THR A 227 -6.14 -4.89 -3.44
C THR A 227 -5.05 -4.92 -4.50
N PHE A 228 -3.83 -5.30 -4.14
CA PHE A 228 -2.69 -5.45 -5.06
C PHE A 228 -2.54 -6.92 -5.48
N PRO A 229 -2.62 -7.25 -6.77
CA PRO A 229 -2.45 -8.62 -7.25
C PRO A 229 -0.97 -9.05 -7.25
N LYS A 230 -0.71 -10.34 -7.22
CA LYS A 230 0.62 -10.92 -7.48
C LYS A 230 0.96 -10.81 -8.97
N ASN A 231 -0.01 -11.09 -9.83
CA ASN A 231 0.12 -10.95 -11.27
C ASN A 231 -1.20 -10.55 -11.94
N VAL A 232 -1.13 -10.13 -13.20
CA VAL A 232 -2.28 -9.64 -13.96
C VAL A 232 -3.36 -10.71 -14.17
N GLY A 233 -3.00 -12.00 -14.17
CA GLY A 233 -3.94 -13.10 -14.36
C GLY A 233 -4.94 -13.27 -13.21
N GLN A 234 -4.69 -12.69 -12.04
CA GLN A 234 -5.63 -12.73 -10.92
C GLN A 234 -6.77 -11.72 -11.04
N ILE A 235 -6.70 -10.76 -11.97
CA ILE A 235 -7.68 -9.68 -12.09
C ILE A 235 -8.96 -10.18 -12.81
N PRO A 236 -10.15 -9.81 -12.30
CA PRO A 236 -10.45 -8.88 -11.20
C PRO A 236 -10.22 -9.51 -9.80
N LEU A 237 -9.53 -8.79 -8.93
CA LEU A 237 -9.22 -9.21 -7.58
C LEU A 237 -9.59 -8.10 -6.57
N TYR A 238 -10.62 -8.36 -5.76
CA TYR A 238 -11.11 -7.43 -4.75
C TYR A 238 -11.57 -8.15 -3.49
N TYR A 239 -11.40 -7.52 -2.33
CA TYR A 239 -11.66 -8.15 -1.02
C TYR A 239 -13.12 -8.55 -0.80
N ALA A 240 -14.06 -7.81 -1.41
CA ALA A 240 -15.51 -8.00 -1.27
C ALA A 240 -16.08 -8.95 -2.35
N HIS A 241 -15.30 -9.92 -2.82
CA HIS A 241 -15.77 -10.87 -3.84
C HIS A 241 -16.89 -11.75 -3.29
N LYS A 242 -17.71 -12.27 -4.20
CA LYS A 242 -18.72 -13.29 -3.88
C LYS A 242 -18.11 -14.69 -3.97
N ASN A 243 -18.63 -15.62 -3.18
CA ASN A 243 -18.25 -17.02 -3.32
C ASN A 243 -18.61 -17.54 -4.71
N THR A 244 -17.77 -18.41 -5.23
CA THR A 244 -18.07 -19.26 -6.39
C THR A 244 -18.86 -20.49 -5.94
N GLY A 245 -19.37 -21.28 -6.88
CA GLY A 245 -20.07 -22.53 -6.55
C GLY A 245 -19.20 -23.60 -5.88
N ARG A 246 -17.87 -23.50 -6.05
CA ARG A 246 -16.89 -24.42 -5.45
C ARG A 246 -15.68 -23.62 -4.93
N PRO A 247 -15.83 -22.83 -3.85
CA PRO A 247 -14.72 -22.09 -3.30
C PRO A 247 -13.65 -23.04 -2.78
N LEU A 248 -12.39 -22.58 -2.80
CA LEU A 248 -11.28 -23.29 -2.19
C LEU A 248 -11.50 -23.40 -0.68
N HIS A 249 -11.16 -24.52 -0.07
CA HIS A 249 -11.21 -24.66 1.38
C HIS A 249 -10.14 -23.77 2.05
N GLU A 250 -10.47 -23.27 3.22
CA GLU A 250 -9.56 -22.45 4.00
C GLU A 250 -8.22 -23.16 4.26
N GLY A 251 -7.13 -22.44 4.15
CA GLY A 251 -5.77 -22.97 4.33
C GLY A 251 -5.25 -23.83 3.18
N LYS A 252 -6.02 -23.99 2.10
CA LYS A 252 -5.57 -24.65 0.87
C LYS A 252 -5.11 -23.63 -0.16
N TRP A 253 -4.07 -24.00 -0.87
CA TRP A 253 -3.58 -23.26 -2.01
C TRP A 253 -4.16 -23.81 -3.32
N PHE A 254 -4.33 -25.09 -3.41
CA PHE A 254 -4.84 -25.79 -4.60
C PHE A 254 -5.67 -27.01 -4.23
N GLU A 255 -6.80 -27.17 -4.90
CA GLU A 255 -7.61 -28.39 -4.88
C GLU A 255 -8.23 -28.62 -6.26
N LYS A 256 -8.16 -29.86 -6.72
CA LYS A 256 -8.80 -30.24 -7.99
C LYS A 256 -10.32 -29.95 -7.94
N PHE A 257 -10.85 -29.39 -9.03
CA PHE A 257 -12.27 -29.03 -9.19
C PHE A 257 -12.78 -27.89 -8.27
N ARG A 258 -11.88 -27.10 -7.70
CA ARG A 258 -12.18 -25.86 -6.95
C ARG A 258 -11.80 -24.63 -7.76
N SER A 259 -12.27 -23.44 -7.32
CA SER A 259 -11.90 -22.16 -7.92
C SER A 259 -10.51 -21.75 -7.43
N ASN A 260 -9.49 -22.13 -8.18
CA ASN A 260 -8.09 -21.77 -7.92
C ASN A 260 -7.28 -21.74 -9.23
N TYR A 261 -6.12 -21.13 -9.17
CA TYR A 261 -5.15 -21.13 -10.26
C TYR A 261 -4.18 -22.32 -10.11
N LEU A 262 -3.44 -22.64 -11.20
CA LEU A 262 -2.44 -23.70 -11.19
C LEU A 262 -1.06 -23.21 -10.67
N ASP A 263 -0.78 -21.94 -10.86
CA ASP A 263 0.56 -21.35 -10.78
C ASP A 263 0.68 -20.22 -9.74
N VAL A 264 -0.44 -19.76 -9.18
CA VAL A 264 -0.50 -18.76 -8.12
C VAL A 264 -1.66 -19.10 -7.16
N ASP A 265 -1.53 -18.79 -5.89
CA ASP A 265 -2.65 -18.92 -4.95
C ASP A 265 -3.71 -17.82 -5.17
N ASN A 266 -4.86 -17.95 -4.53
CA ASN A 266 -5.95 -16.98 -4.66
C ASN A 266 -5.71 -15.68 -3.88
N GLU A 267 -4.68 -15.65 -3.02
CA GLU A 267 -4.42 -14.52 -2.14
C GLU A 267 -3.76 -13.37 -2.89
N PRO A 268 -4.09 -12.12 -2.57
CA PRO A 268 -3.42 -10.96 -3.13
C PRO A 268 -1.97 -10.87 -2.65
N LEU A 269 -1.17 -10.04 -3.32
CA LEU A 269 0.13 -9.63 -2.82
C LEU A 269 -0.02 -8.75 -1.57
N TYR A 270 -0.88 -7.74 -1.66
CA TYR A 270 -1.29 -6.91 -0.53
C TYR A 270 -2.82 -6.80 -0.50
N PRO A 271 -3.46 -7.16 0.62
CA PRO A 271 -4.90 -7.05 0.75
C PRO A 271 -5.37 -5.59 0.84
N PHE A 272 -6.65 -5.35 0.57
CA PHE A 272 -7.29 -4.08 0.88
C PHE A 272 -7.13 -3.75 2.37
N GLY A 273 -6.80 -2.50 2.67
CA GLY A 273 -6.59 -2.05 4.05
C GLY A 273 -5.20 -2.33 4.60
N TYR A 274 -4.31 -2.98 3.84
CA TYR A 274 -2.94 -3.27 4.25
C TYR A 274 -2.09 -1.99 4.34
N GLY A 275 -1.17 -1.95 5.30
CA GLY A 275 -0.17 -0.90 5.46
C GLY A 275 0.63 -1.11 6.74
N LEU A 276 1.94 -0.84 6.69
CA LEU A 276 2.86 -1.00 7.79
C LEU A 276 3.16 0.32 8.50
N SER A 277 3.65 0.22 9.71
CA SER A 277 4.04 1.33 10.58
C SER A 277 5.47 1.15 11.05
N TYR A 278 6.07 2.20 11.63
CA TYR A 278 7.35 2.10 12.35
C TYR A 278 7.18 1.58 13.78
N THR A 279 5.96 1.27 14.18
CA THR A 279 5.61 0.56 15.41
C THR A 279 4.77 -0.67 15.10
N THR A 280 4.40 -1.45 16.11
CA THR A 280 3.59 -2.65 15.97
C THR A 280 2.33 -2.53 16.80
N PHE A 281 1.22 -3.09 16.31
CA PHE A 281 -0.05 -3.09 17.02
C PHE A 281 -0.54 -4.52 17.22
N ASN A 282 -1.12 -4.77 18.39
CA ASN A 282 -1.75 -6.04 18.73
C ASN A 282 -3.23 -5.83 18.99
N TYR A 283 -4.05 -6.74 18.45
CA TYR A 283 -5.50 -6.76 18.64
C TYR A 283 -5.87 -7.85 19.64
N GLY A 284 -6.53 -7.48 20.71
CA GLY A 284 -7.19 -8.42 21.64
C GLY A 284 -8.32 -9.17 20.96
N ASP A 285 -9.00 -10.06 21.71
CA ASP A 285 -10.15 -10.77 21.19
C ASP A 285 -11.38 -9.84 21.10
N ILE A 286 -12.26 -10.13 20.13
CA ILE A 286 -13.50 -9.39 19.98
C ILE A 286 -14.46 -9.82 21.09
N THR A 287 -15.04 -8.84 21.81
CA THR A 287 -16.12 -9.05 22.76
C THR A 287 -17.39 -8.38 22.22
N LEU A 288 -18.51 -9.10 22.32
CA LEU A 288 -19.83 -8.59 21.99
C LEU A 288 -20.63 -8.42 23.27
N ASP A 289 -21.38 -7.33 23.41
CA ASP A 289 -22.29 -7.12 24.56
C ASP A 289 -23.46 -8.12 24.56
N ARG A 290 -23.77 -8.68 23.39
CA ARG A 290 -24.78 -9.74 23.17
C ARG A 290 -24.45 -10.51 21.88
N THR A 291 -24.91 -11.74 21.78
CA THR A 291 -24.71 -12.60 20.59
C THR A 291 -25.89 -12.58 19.61
N SER A 292 -26.96 -11.85 19.96
CA SER A 292 -28.12 -11.64 19.08
C SER A 292 -28.70 -10.24 19.27
N MET A 293 -29.31 -9.71 18.22
CA MET A 293 -30.02 -8.43 18.29
C MET A 293 -31.33 -8.48 17.48
N PRO A 294 -32.39 -7.77 17.93
CA PRO A 294 -33.61 -7.63 17.14
C PRO A 294 -33.45 -6.64 16.00
N MET A 295 -34.39 -6.67 15.04
CA MET A 295 -34.42 -5.81 13.85
C MET A 295 -34.50 -4.30 14.16
N ASP A 296 -34.88 -3.91 15.34
CA ASP A 296 -34.94 -2.51 15.82
C ASP A 296 -33.85 -2.20 16.86
N GLY A 297 -32.94 -3.14 17.09
CA GLY A 297 -31.92 -3.05 18.12
C GLY A 297 -30.52 -2.69 17.64
N SER A 298 -29.58 -2.90 18.53
CA SER A 298 -28.15 -2.78 18.20
C SER A 298 -27.35 -3.71 19.10
N LEU A 299 -26.15 -4.04 18.66
CA LEU A 299 -25.13 -4.66 19.49
C LEU A 299 -23.83 -3.86 19.45
N THR A 300 -22.99 -4.04 20.46
CA THR A 300 -21.70 -3.37 20.58
C THR A 300 -20.58 -4.40 20.49
N ALA A 301 -19.70 -4.20 19.52
CA ALA A 301 -18.46 -4.97 19.40
C ALA A 301 -17.29 -4.16 19.94
N LYS A 302 -16.40 -4.79 20.70
CA LYS A 302 -15.23 -4.17 21.30
C LYS A 302 -13.98 -4.99 21.05
N VAL A 303 -12.86 -4.30 20.91
CA VAL A 303 -11.53 -4.90 20.83
C VAL A 303 -10.52 -4.01 21.55
N ILE A 304 -9.57 -4.61 22.25
CA ILE A 304 -8.43 -3.86 22.82
C ILE A 304 -7.36 -3.76 21.76
N LEU A 305 -6.99 -2.54 21.40
CA LEU A 305 -5.84 -2.24 20.52
C LEU A 305 -4.66 -1.80 21.41
N THR A 306 -3.51 -2.42 21.25
CA THR A 306 -2.28 -2.09 21.98
C THR A 306 -1.16 -1.76 21.01
N ASN A 307 -0.51 -0.61 21.20
CA ASN A 307 0.77 -0.32 20.56
C ASN A 307 1.88 -1.08 21.28
N THR A 308 2.37 -2.17 20.70
CA THR A 308 3.38 -3.05 21.29
C THR A 308 4.82 -2.67 20.92
N GLY A 309 5.00 -1.65 20.08
CA GLY A 309 6.31 -1.17 19.69
C GLY A 309 6.84 -0.04 20.60
N ASN A 310 7.96 0.53 20.22
CA ASN A 310 8.68 1.54 20.98
C ASN A 310 8.51 2.97 20.42
N ARG A 311 7.56 3.19 19.52
CA ARG A 311 7.25 4.49 18.91
C ARG A 311 5.76 4.77 19.00
N ASP A 312 5.42 6.03 19.14
CA ASP A 312 4.04 6.48 18.98
C ASP A 312 3.59 6.26 17.53
N GLY A 313 2.31 5.93 17.34
CA GLY A 313 1.77 5.70 16.01
C GLY A 313 0.26 5.64 15.96
N ALA A 314 -0.28 5.72 14.75
CA ALA A 314 -1.70 5.56 14.51
C ALA A 314 -1.97 4.25 13.76
N GLU A 315 -3.01 3.56 14.17
CA GLU A 315 -3.56 2.38 13.48
C GLU A 315 -4.96 2.70 12.95
N VAL A 316 -5.31 2.09 11.81
CA VAL A 316 -6.68 2.14 11.28
C VAL A 316 -7.35 0.80 11.55
N VAL A 317 -8.15 0.76 12.61
CA VAL A 317 -8.95 -0.42 12.99
C VAL A 317 -10.12 -0.53 12.04
N GLN A 318 -10.25 -1.66 11.34
CA GLN A 318 -11.24 -1.89 10.29
C GLN A 318 -12.27 -2.92 10.74
N LEU A 319 -13.55 -2.59 10.55
CA LEU A 319 -14.70 -3.47 10.83
C LEU A 319 -15.25 -3.98 9.50
N TYR A 320 -15.29 -5.29 9.35
CA TYR A 320 -15.94 -5.97 8.25
C TYR A 320 -17.10 -6.83 8.75
N ILE A 321 -18.12 -6.98 7.90
CA ILE A 321 -19.25 -7.85 8.18
C ILE A 321 -19.51 -8.77 6.98
N ARG A 322 -19.86 -10.01 7.26
CA ARG A 322 -20.33 -10.98 6.28
C ARG A 322 -21.72 -11.45 6.69
N ASP A 323 -22.67 -11.31 5.80
CA ASP A 323 -23.94 -12.02 5.84
C ASP A 323 -23.71 -13.44 5.35
N LYS A 324 -23.99 -14.44 6.18
CA LYS A 324 -23.69 -15.85 5.87
C LYS A 324 -24.68 -16.43 4.87
N VAL A 325 -25.95 -16.06 4.99
CA VAL A 325 -27.05 -16.56 4.15
C VAL A 325 -28.08 -15.46 3.95
N ALA A 326 -28.24 -15.00 2.74
CA ALA A 326 -29.22 -14.00 2.34
C ALA A 326 -29.95 -14.45 1.06
N GLU A 327 -31.06 -13.78 0.73
CA GLU A 327 -31.82 -14.03 -0.51
C GLU A 327 -30.92 -13.99 -1.74
N SER A 328 -30.01 -13.04 -1.81
CA SER A 328 -28.98 -12.96 -2.86
C SER A 328 -27.58 -13.23 -2.31
N THR A 329 -26.70 -13.84 -3.12
CA THR A 329 -25.31 -14.12 -2.72
C THR A 329 -24.61 -12.84 -2.27
N ARG A 330 -24.18 -12.82 -1.01
CA ARG A 330 -23.47 -11.68 -0.41
C ARG A 330 -21.95 -11.82 -0.55
N PRO A 331 -21.22 -10.68 -0.53
CA PRO A 331 -19.77 -10.69 -0.47
C PRO A 331 -19.24 -11.48 0.74
N VAL A 332 -18.06 -12.06 0.61
CA VAL A 332 -17.38 -12.78 1.71
C VAL A 332 -17.07 -11.88 2.89
N LYS A 333 -16.99 -10.58 2.67
CA LYS A 333 -16.89 -9.52 3.69
C LYS A 333 -17.13 -8.14 3.04
N GLU A 334 -17.65 -7.22 3.81
CA GLU A 334 -17.84 -5.82 3.41
C GLU A 334 -17.31 -4.91 4.53
N LEU A 335 -16.51 -3.91 4.18
CA LEU A 335 -16.08 -2.88 5.15
C LEU A 335 -17.30 -2.06 5.58
N LYS A 336 -17.64 -2.10 6.85
CA LYS A 336 -18.80 -1.39 7.44
C LYS A 336 -18.41 -0.26 8.37
N GLY A 337 -17.14 -0.14 8.72
CA GLY A 337 -16.63 0.95 9.53
C GLY A 337 -15.13 0.89 9.72
N PHE A 338 -14.55 2.00 10.11
CA PHE A 338 -13.15 2.08 10.51
C PHE A 338 -12.91 3.22 11.50
N GLN A 339 -11.88 3.11 12.31
CA GLN A 339 -11.44 4.16 13.22
C GLN A 339 -9.92 4.31 13.14
N LYS A 340 -9.43 5.52 12.90
CA LYS A 340 -8.00 5.84 12.99
C LYS A 340 -7.69 6.25 14.42
N VAL A 341 -6.84 5.48 15.09
CA VAL A 341 -6.56 5.59 16.53
C VAL A 341 -5.08 5.84 16.74
N PHE A 342 -4.72 6.98 17.34
CA PHE A 342 -3.35 7.26 17.75
C PHE A 342 -3.11 6.68 19.15
N LEU A 343 -1.99 5.94 19.32
CA LEU A 343 -1.54 5.38 20.58
C LEU A 343 -0.07 5.71 20.82
N LYS A 344 0.25 6.07 22.04
CA LYS A 344 1.65 6.15 22.51
C LYS A 344 2.26 4.75 22.56
N ALA A 345 3.60 4.68 22.54
CA ALA A 345 4.31 3.42 22.77
C ALA A 345 3.85 2.78 24.09
N GLY A 346 3.44 1.51 24.03
CA GLY A 346 2.91 0.75 25.17
C GLY A 346 1.45 1.06 25.54
N GLU A 347 0.79 2.04 24.90
CA GLU A 347 -0.62 2.39 25.22
C GLU A 347 -1.57 1.34 24.67
N SER A 348 -2.62 1.05 25.46
CA SER A 348 -3.76 0.22 25.06
C SER A 348 -5.03 1.04 25.10
N ARG A 349 -5.96 0.79 24.15
CA ARG A 349 -7.26 1.45 24.10
C ARG A 349 -8.36 0.48 23.68
N GLU A 350 -9.52 0.56 24.32
CA GLU A 350 -10.72 -0.12 23.86
C GLU A 350 -11.31 0.62 22.66
N ILE A 351 -11.50 -0.11 21.57
CA ILE A 351 -12.14 0.36 20.32
C ILE A 351 -13.52 -0.26 20.26
N THR A 352 -14.51 0.57 20.02
CA THR A 352 -15.92 0.18 20.07
C THR A 352 -16.59 0.46 18.72
N PHE A 353 -17.34 -0.53 18.20
CA PHE A 353 -18.21 -0.39 17.05
C PHE A 353 -19.65 -0.72 17.45
N LYS A 354 -20.57 0.17 17.12
CA LYS A 354 -22.01 -0.07 17.26
C LYS A 354 -22.54 -0.66 15.95
N ILE A 355 -23.12 -1.84 16.03
CA ILE A 355 -23.74 -2.54 14.91
C ILE A 355 -25.24 -2.32 14.98
N THR A 356 -25.83 -1.85 13.91
CA THR A 356 -27.26 -1.63 13.73
C THR A 356 -27.74 -2.36 12.49
N PRO A 357 -29.04 -2.61 12.34
CA PRO A 357 -29.59 -3.21 11.12
C PRO A 357 -29.23 -2.42 9.85
N ASP A 358 -29.06 -1.09 9.94
CA ASP A 358 -28.68 -0.27 8.79
C ASP A 358 -27.30 -0.65 8.20
N LEU A 359 -26.36 -1.12 9.00
CA LEU A 359 -25.07 -1.61 8.51
C LEU A 359 -25.19 -2.96 7.78
N LEU A 360 -26.29 -3.67 7.99
CA LEU A 360 -26.52 -5.02 7.44
C LEU A 360 -27.38 -5.00 6.19
N LYS A 361 -27.99 -3.84 5.86
CA LYS A 361 -28.87 -3.69 4.71
C LYS A 361 -28.15 -3.91 3.38
N TYR A 362 -28.90 -4.47 2.43
CA TYR A 362 -28.54 -4.63 1.03
C TYR A 362 -29.79 -4.55 0.15
N TYR A 363 -29.63 -4.45 -1.16
CA TYR A 363 -30.74 -4.52 -2.10
C TYR A 363 -31.06 -5.98 -2.42
N ASN A 364 -32.29 -6.43 -2.08
CA ASN A 364 -32.81 -7.74 -2.42
C ASN A 364 -33.26 -7.83 -3.89
N TYR A 365 -33.82 -8.95 -4.31
CA TYR A 365 -34.31 -9.13 -5.70
C TYR A 365 -35.47 -8.20 -6.08
N GLU A 366 -36.23 -7.76 -5.08
CA GLU A 366 -37.33 -6.79 -5.27
C GLU A 366 -36.86 -5.34 -5.25
N LEU A 367 -35.53 -5.10 -5.25
CA LEU A 367 -34.89 -3.78 -5.17
C LEU A 367 -35.24 -3.01 -3.88
N GLN A 368 -35.60 -3.71 -2.82
CA GLN A 368 -35.81 -3.12 -1.50
C GLN A 368 -34.48 -3.10 -0.71
N TYR A 369 -34.21 -2.01 -0.03
CA TYR A 369 -33.00 -1.89 0.81
C TYR A 369 -33.29 -2.37 2.23
N VAL A 370 -33.02 -3.64 2.50
CA VAL A 370 -33.46 -4.37 3.71
C VAL A 370 -32.29 -5.08 4.37
N ALA A 371 -32.44 -5.31 5.69
CA ALA A 371 -31.68 -6.31 6.44
C ALA A 371 -32.57 -7.54 6.60
N GLU A 372 -31.99 -8.74 6.60
CA GLU A 372 -32.70 -10.01 6.78
C GLU A 372 -32.27 -10.68 8.08
N PRO A 373 -33.19 -11.36 8.80
CA PRO A 373 -32.81 -12.21 9.93
C PRO A 373 -31.83 -13.29 9.49
N GLY A 374 -30.81 -13.53 10.29
CA GLY A 374 -29.77 -14.49 9.93
C GLY A 374 -28.52 -14.39 10.79
N ALA A 375 -27.55 -15.25 10.48
CA ALA A 375 -26.25 -15.27 11.16
C ALA A 375 -25.23 -14.44 10.38
N PHE A 376 -24.46 -13.62 11.10
CA PHE A 376 -23.44 -12.74 10.57
C PHE A 376 -22.09 -13.02 11.21
N ASP A 377 -21.02 -12.97 10.40
CA ASP A 377 -19.67 -12.88 10.92
C ASP A 377 -19.25 -11.41 10.99
N LEU A 378 -18.78 -10.99 12.16
CA LEU A 378 -18.20 -9.68 12.44
C LEU A 378 -16.70 -9.84 12.56
N MET A 379 -15.95 -9.08 11.77
CA MET A 379 -14.50 -9.18 11.71
C MET A 379 -13.85 -7.83 12.01
N ILE A 380 -12.85 -7.81 12.91
CA ILE A 380 -12.08 -6.60 13.22
C ILE A 380 -10.60 -6.89 13.05
N GLY A 381 -9.89 -6.02 12.37
CA GLY A 381 -8.45 -6.16 12.19
C GLY A 381 -7.76 -5.00 11.50
N THR A 382 -6.54 -5.24 11.09
CA THR A 382 -5.65 -4.24 10.47
C THR A 382 -5.87 -4.08 8.97
N ASP A 383 -6.41 -5.12 8.32
CA ASP A 383 -6.71 -5.15 6.88
C ASP A 383 -7.76 -6.24 6.60
N SER A 384 -8.13 -6.43 5.33
CA SER A 384 -9.20 -7.37 4.95
C SER A 384 -8.85 -8.85 5.14
N GLN A 385 -7.59 -9.21 5.35
CA GLN A 385 -7.16 -10.60 5.60
C GLN A 385 -6.81 -10.85 7.06
N HIS A 386 -6.12 -9.90 7.70
CA HIS A 386 -5.67 -10.03 9.08
C HIS A 386 -6.73 -9.50 10.04
N VAL A 387 -7.76 -10.33 10.25
CA VAL A 387 -8.92 -10.02 11.10
C VAL A 387 -9.15 -11.10 12.15
N LYS A 388 -9.70 -10.72 13.28
CA LYS A 388 -10.36 -11.62 14.23
C LYS A 388 -11.85 -11.66 13.93
N THR A 389 -12.53 -12.75 14.25
CA THR A 389 -13.94 -12.98 13.90
C THR A 389 -14.75 -13.31 15.12
N ALA A 390 -15.94 -12.74 15.23
CA ALA A 390 -17.02 -13.10 16.14
C ALA A 390 -18.31 -13.28 15.33
N THR A 391 -19.27 -14.07 15.84
CA THR A 391 -20.54 -14.32 15.15
C THR A 391 -21.69 -13.79 16.01
N PHE A 392 -22.71 -13.23 15.35
CA PHE A 392 -23.97 -12.83 15.98
C PHE A 392 -25.17 -13.17 15.10
N VAL A 393 -26.37 -13.09 15.66
CA VAL A 393 -27.64 -13.37 14.96
C VAL A 393 -28.53 -12.12 14.99
N LEU A 394 -29.07 -11.74 13.83
CA LEU A 394 -30.18 -10.80 13.70
C LEU A 394 -31.51 -11.56 13.70
N HIS A 395 -32.53 -11.14 14.48
CA HIS A 395 -33.84 -11.79 14.60
C HIS A 395 -34.99 -10.79 14.70
#